data_bae45ff388dc65c0aca0d1c86fa509f3
#
_entry.id   bae45ff388dc65c0aca0d1c86fa509f3
#
_cell.length_a   1.000
_cell.length_b   1.000
_cell.length_c   1.000
_cell.angle_alpha   90.00
_cell.angle_beta   90.00
_cell.angle_gamma   90.00
#
_symmetry.space_group_name_H-M   'P 1'
#
loop_
_entity.id
_entity.type
_entity.pdbx_description
1 polymer ?
#
loop_
_entity_poly.entity_id
_entity_poly.type
_entity_poly.pdbx_seq_one_letter_code
_entity_poly.pdbx_strand_id
1 'polypeptide(L)'
;MASRDSGASDVEGDANTPAHSAPAPLTPVTARGEATRRRILDAAEDVFGEMGYYEASVSEITRRAGVAQGTFYIYFHSKRETFVELIEDIGARLRAATSAAIEDAPDRIEAERRGFAAFFRFVYDHRRIYRIVEDAGRVAPEAARDYYRRISVGYERGLRAAIETGQIRETNEEAIGYALMGIAHFLALRWIIWPAEGENGQARQPQSAQSSIPDDVVIPDAVFDAVVTFIARGLAPE
;
A
#
# COMPACT_ATOMS: atom_id res chain seq x y z
N MET A 1 40.43 59.97 36.26
CA MET A 1 41.67 59.25 36.59
C MET A 1 41.52 57.82 36.03
N ALA A 2 42.35 57.54 35.00
CA ALA A 2 42.82 56.23 34.45
C ALA A 2 41.74 55.13 34.07
N SER A 3 41.45 54.91 32.82
CA SER A 3 42.21 54.21 31.77
C SER A 3 42.54 52.74 32.08
N ARG A 4 41.96 51.82 31.25
CA ARG A 4 42.60 50.70 30.57
C ARG A 4 41.44 49.86 30.00
N ASP A 5 41.14 49.91 28.75
CA ASP A 5 41.71 49.31 27.54
C ASP A 5 42.17 47.85 27.73
N SER A 6 41.44 46.92 27.12
CA SER A 6 41.99 45.61 26.76
C SER A 6 41.02 44.97 25.75
N GLY A 7 41.49 44.84 24.55
CA GLY A 7 40.84 44.26 23.39
C GLY A 7 40.49 42.81 23.54
N ALA A 8 39.40 42.41 22.91
CA ALA A 8 39.04 41.04 22.61
C ALA A 8 39.02 40.87 21.10
N SER A 9 39.93 40.05 20.66
CA SER A 9 40.13 39.63 19.29
C SER A 9 38.91 38.88 18.75
N ASP A 10 38.41 39.31 17.61
CA ASP A 10 37.48 38.62 16.75
C ASP A 10 38.13 37.32 16.27
N VAL A 11 37.43 36.21 16.57
CA VAL A 11 37.65 34.92 15.91
C VAL A 11 36.42 34.69 15.02
N GLU A 12 36.53 35.13 13.78
CA GLU A 12 35.67 34.68 12.71
C GLU A 12 35.87 33.16 12.49
N GLY A 13 34.92 32.38 12.99
CA GLY A 13 34.78 30.97 12.68
C GLY A 13 34.05 30.80 11.36
N ASP A 14 34.81 30.56 10.32
CA ASP A 14 34.36 30.17 8.98
C ASP A 14 33.55 28.87 9.05
N ALA A 15 32.21 28.96 9.07
CA ALA A 15 31.29 27.84 9.07
C ALA A 15 30.48 27.85 7.77
N ASN A 16 31.15 27.81 6.63
CA ASN A 16 30.51 27.59 5.34
C ASN A 16 31.04 26.28 4.73
N THR A 17 30.71 25.13 5.37
CA THR A 17 30.82 23.84 4.71
C THR A 17 29.50 23.60 3.97
N PRO A 18 29.48 23.57 2.62
CA PRO A 18 28.26 23.25 1.90
C PRO A 18 27.83 21.82 2.27
N ALA A 19 26.61 21.71 2.81
CA ALA A 19 25.96 20.43 2.97
C ALA A 19 25.98 19.71 1.62
N HIS A 20 26.76 18.63 1.52
CA HIS A 20 26.70 17.74 0.38
C HIS A 20 25.29 17.16 0.33
N SER A 21 24.44 17.74 -0.51
CA SER A 21 23.18 17.10 -0.87
C SER A 21 23.54 15.77 -1.56
N ALA A 22 23.09 14.66 -0.99
CA ALA A 22 23.24 13.36 -1.61
C ALA A 22 22.64 13.44 -3.04
N PRO A 23 23.33 12.87 -4.05
CA PRO A 23 22.82 12.88 -5.41
C PRO A 23 21.45 12.19 -5.46
N ALA A 24 20.54 12.68 -6.30
CA ALA A 24 19.22 12.05 -6.48
C ALA A 24 19.37 10.57 -6.84
N PRO A 25 18.44 9.68 -6.39
CA PRO A 25 18.50 8.28 -6.75
C PRO A 25 18.54 8.13 -8.25
N LEU A 26 19.35 7.18 -8.72
CA LEU A 26 19.42 6.91 -10.15
C LEU A 26 18.16 6.19 -10.60
N THR A 27 17.38 6.81 -11.48
CA THR A 27 16.39 6.08 -12.26
C THR A 27 17.13 5.08 -13.15
N PRO A 28 16.85 3.76 -13.05
CA PRO A 28 17.56 2.77 -13.85
C PRO A 28 17.33 3.02 -15.34
N VAL A 29 18.42 3.19 -16.08
CA VAL A 29 18.38 3.33 -17.55
C VAL A 29 18.68 2.01 -18.26
N THR A 30 18.89 0.92 -17.53
CA THR A 30 19.21 -0.40 -18.07
C THR A 30 18.31 -1.47 -17.47
N ALA A 31 17.98 -2.50 -18.27
CA ALA A 31 17.19 -3.65 -17.80
C ALA A 31 17.80 -4.34 -16.57
N ARG A 32 19.15 -4.38 -16.47
CA ARG A 32 19.83 -4.95 -15.30
C ARG A 32 19.65 -4.07 -14.06
N GLY A 33 19.67 -2.76 -14.21
CA GLY A 33 19.42 -1.80 -13.12
C GLY A 33 18.00 -1.94 -12.60
N GLU A 34 17.02 -1.99 -13.50
CA GLU A 34 15.60 -2.19 -13.16
C GLU A 34 15.37 -3.51 -12.42
N ALA A 35 15.95 -4.61 -12.89
CA ALA A 35 15.88 -5.91 -12.21
C ALA A 35 16.50 -5.86 -10.80
N THR A 36 17.58 -5.08 -10.62
CA THR A 36 18.20 -4.93 -9.29
C THR A 36 17.31 -4.09 -8.36
N ARG A 37 16.76 -2.99 -8.84
CA ARG A 37 15.82 -2.15 -8.11
C ARG A 37 14.57 -2.94 -7.69
N ARG A 38 14.01 -3.73 -8.61
CA ARG A 38 12.87 -4.60 -8.33
C ARG A 38 13.18 -5.61 -7.23
N ARG A 39 14.33 -6.29 -7.28
CA ARG A 39 14.75 -7.22 -6.21
C ARG A 39 14.87 -6.55 -4.85
N ILE A 40 15.30 -5.28 -4.79
CA ILE A 40 15.35 -4.53 -3.54
C ILE A 40 13.94 -4.25 -3.02
N LEU A 41 12.99 -3.87 -3.88
CA LEU A 41 11.60 -3.64 -3.50
C LEU A 41 10.90 -4.93 -3.05
N ASP A 42 11.11 -6.05 -3.74
CA ASP A 42 10.55 -7.35 -3.37
C ASP A 42 11.08 -7.80 -1.99
N ALA A 43 12.40 -7.64 -1.76
CA ALA A 43 12.99 -7.92 -0.45
C ALA A 43 12.48 -6.97 0.65
N ALA A 44 12.24 -5.69 0.31
CA ALA A 44 11.66 -4.73 1.25
C ALA A 44 10.21 -5.09 1.61
N GLU A 45 9.40 -5.55 0.64
CA GLU A 45 8.04 -6.06 0.88
C GLU A 45 8.07 -7.21 1.89
N ASP A 46 8.95 -8.19 1.70
CA ASP A 46 9.11 -9.30 2.63
C ASP A 46 9.54 -8.84 4.03
N VAL A 47 10.57 -7.97 4.11
CA VAL A 47 11.11 -7.49 5.40
C VAL A 47 10.09 -6.66 6.16
N PHE A 48 9.44 -5.68 5.51
CA PHE A 48 8.44 -4.84 6.15
C PHE A 48 7.19 -5.65 6.51
N GLY A 49 6.74 -6.56 5.66
CA GLY A 49 5.58 -7.39 5.93
C GLY A 49 5.77 -8.38 7.08
N GLU A 50 6.99 -8.90 7.28
CA GLU A 50 7.30 -9.82 8.38
C GLU A 50 7.58 -9.10 9.70
N MET A 51 8.42 -8.07 9.67
CA MET A 51 8.96 -7.42 10.86
C MET A 51 8.23 -6.12 11.23
N GLY A 52 7.50 -5.51 10.29
CA GLY A 52 7.01 -4.13 10.38
C GLY A 52 8.10 -3.11 10.08
N TYR A 53 7.69 -1.85 9.87
CA TYR A 53 8.62 -0.80 9.47
C TYR A 53 9.72 -0.54 10.51
N TYR A 54 9.40 -0.50 11.79
CA TYR A 54 10.34 -0.05 12.82
C TYR A 54 11.48 -1.03 13.04
N GLU A 55 11.18 -2.33 13.07
CA GLU A 55 12.17 -3.41 13.27
C GLU A 55 12.97 -3.72 12.00
N ALA A 56 12.45 -3.36 10.83
CA ALA A 56 13.12 -3.56 9.56
C ALA A 56 14.38 -2.70 9.44
N SER A 57 15.43 -3.23 8.78
CA SER A 57 16.67 -2.52 8.51
C SER A 57 17.10 -2.62 7.05
N VAL A 58 17.87 -1.61 6.58
CA VAL A 58 18.48 -1.64 5.24
C VAL A 58 19.42 -2.85 5.09
N SER A 59 20.12 -3.22 6.16
CA SER A 59 21.00 -4.41 6.15
C SER A 59 20.22 -5.69 5.90
N GLU A 60 19.05 -5.86 6.48
CA GLU A 60 18.20 -7.04 6.26
C GLU A 60 17.60 -7.04 4.84
N ILE A 61 17.15 -5.88 4.36
CA ILE A 61 16.65 -5.73 2.98
C ILE A 61 17.74 -6.12 1.98
N THR A 62 18.95 -5.57 2.13
CA THR A 62 20.06 -5.86 1.20
C THR A 62 20.52 -7.31 1.26
N ARG A 63 20.53 -7.90 2.45
CA ARG A 63 20.82 -9.32 2.65
C ARG A 63 19.84 -10.21 1.89
N ARG A 64 18.53 -9.95 2.00
CA ARG A 64 17.49 -10.70 1.27
C ARG A 64 17.53 -10.45 -0.24
N ALA A 65 17.76 -9.20 -0.65
CA ALA A 65 17.89 -8.85 -2.06
C ALA A 65 19.16 -9.43 -2.73
N GLY A 66 20.13 -9.93 -1.94
CA GLY A 66 21.41 -10.42 -2.46
C GLY A 66 22.24 -9.30 -3.09
N VAL A 67 22.24 -8.10 -2.52
CA VAL A 67 23.00 -6.94 -3.00
C VAL A 67 23.86 -6.34 -1.89
N ALA A 68 24.92 -5.64 -2.27
CA ALA A 68 25.72 -4.87 -1.32
C ALA A 68 24.93 -3.65 -0.83
N GLN A 69 25.18 -3.20 0.42
CA GLN A 69 24.52 -2.03 0.98
C GLN A 69 24.78 -0.76 0.16
N GLY A 70 25.97 -0.61 -0.43
CA GLY A 70 26.24 0.49 -1.37
C GLY A 70 25.35 0.46 -2.60
N THR A 71 24.97 -0.74 -3.09
CA THR A 71 24.03 -0.88 -4.22
C THR A 71 22.62 -0.42 -3.85
N PHE A 72 22.17 -0.62 -2.62
CA PHE A 72 20.90 -0.09 -2.15
C PHE A 72 20.86 1.43 -2.28
N TYR A 73 21.90 2.11 -1.80
CA TYR A 73 21.96 3.58 -1.82
C TYR A 73 22.12 4.20 -3.22
N ILE A 74 22.37 3.39 -4.24
CA ILE A 74 22.27 3.82 -5.64
C ILE A 74 20.80 4.07 -6.04
N TYR A 75 19.86 3.25 -5.51
CA TYR A 75 18.46 3.27 -5.90
C TYR A 75 17.52 3.94 -4.91
N PHE A 76 17.86 3.96 -3.62
CA PHE A 76 17.04 4.49 -2.53
C PHE A 76 17.91 5.22 -1.51
N HIS A 77 17.59 6.45 -1.16
CA HIS A 77 18.36 7.22 -0.18
C HIS A 77 18.15 6.74 1.27
N SER A 78 17.01 6.11 1.55
CA SER A 78 16.65 5.72 2.92
C SER A 78 15.65 4.56 2.95
N LYS A 79 15.55 3.92 4.12
CA LYS A 79 14.49 2.95 4.43
C LYS A 79 13.09 3.55 4.23
N ARG A 80 12.89 4.83 4.60
CA ARG A 80 11.60 5.51 4.47
C ARG A 80 11.23 5.74 3.00
N GLU A 81 12.17 6.13 2.16
CA GLU A 81 11.94 6.28 0.73
C GLU A 81 11.55 4.94 0.08
N THR A 82 12.29 3.87 0.39
CA THR A 82 11.93 2.52 -0.06
C THR A 82 10.53 2.12 0.37
N PHE A 83 10.13 2.46 1.59
CA PHE A 83 8.81 2.16 2.13
C PHE A 83 7.70 2.96 1.39
N VAL A 84 7.91 4.26 1.14
CA VAL A 84 6.96 5.09 0.38
C VAL A 84 6.77 4.54 -1.02
N GLU A 85 7.86 4.21 -1.70
CA GLU A 85 7.80 3.67 -3.05
C GLU A 85 7.13 2.31 -3.11
N LEU A 86 7.36 1.48 -2.09
CA LEU A 86 6.65 0.21 -1.96
C LEU A 86 5.13 0.39 -1.81
N ILE A 87 4.66 1.38 -1.05
CA ILE A 87 3.22 1.71 -0.95
C ILE A 87 2.66 2.11 -2.30
N GLU A 88 3.40 2.89 -3.09
CA GLU A 88 2.99 3.28 -4.44
C GLU A 88 2.90 2.08 -5.39
N ASP A 89 3.89 1.18 -5.35
CA ASP A 89 3.91 -0.06 -6.12
C ASP A 89 2.75 -1.00 -5.75
N ILE A 90 2.52 -1.20 -4.45
CA ILE A 90 1.37 -1.98 -3.95
C ILE A 90 0.05 -1.40 -4.47
N GLY A 91 -0.12 -0.08 -4.35
CA GLY A 91 -1.33 0.58 -4.84
C GLY A 91 -1.50 0.46 -6.35
N ALA A 92 -0.42 0.51 -7.11
CA ALA A 92 -0.46 0.32 -8.56
C ALA A 92 -0.86 -1.12 -8.94
N ARG A 93 -0.28 -2.13 -8.27
CA ARG A 93 -0.62 -3.55 -8.48
C ARG A 93 -2.08 -3.85 -8.12
N LEU A 94 -2.56 -3.32 -6.99
CA LEU A 94 -3.96 -3.49 -6.59
C LEU A 94 -4.91 -2.88 -7.62
N ARG A 95 -4.67 -1.63 -8.04
CA ARG A 95 -5.51 -0.97 -9.06
C ARG A 95 -5.48 -1.71 -10.40
N ALA A 96 -4.32 -2.21 -10.82
CA ALA A 96 -4.22 -3.00 -12.04
C ALA A 96 -5.07 -4.29 -11.95
N ALA A 97 -4.97 -5.03 -10.83
CA ALA A 97 -5.74 -6.25 -10.61
C ALA A 97 -7.26 -6.00 -10.58
N THR A 98 -7.70 -4.97 -9.85
CA THR A 98 -9.12 -4.63 -9.76
C THR A 98 -9.66 -4.08 -11.08
N SER A 99 -8.91 -3.22 -11.78
CA SER A 99 -9.31 -2.69 -13.09
C SER A 99 -9.46 -3.78 -14.14
N ALA A 100 -8.53 -4.73 -14.20
CA ALA A 100 -8.62 -5.85 -15.13
C ALA A 100 -9.86 -6.74 -14.84
N ALA A 101 -10.20 -6.94 -13.57
CA ALA A 101 -11.36 -7.75 -13.19
C ALA A 101 -12.71 -7.14 -13.59
N ILE A 102 -12.79 -5.81 -13.68
CA ILE A 102 -14.03 -5.10 -13.98
C ILE A 102 -14.17 -4.66 -15.44
N GLU A 103 -13.15 -4.86 -16.28
CA GLU A 103 -13.08 -4.32 -17.65
C GLU A 103 -14.31 -4.70 -18.50
N ASP A 104 -14.74 -5.98 -18.43
CA ASP A 104 -15.88 -6.50 -19.19
C ASP A 104 -17.16 -6.62 -18.35
N ALA A 105 -17.28 -5.90 -17.25
CA ALA A 105 -18.45 -6.00 -16.40
C ALA A 105 -19.68 -5.39 -17.13
N PRO A 106 -20.82 -6.10 -17.19
CA PRO A 106 -21.99 -5.66 -17.96
C PRO A 106 -22.72 -4.46 -17.34
N ASP A 107 -22.58 -4.29 -16.02
CA ASP A 107 -23.18 -3.19 -15.27
C ASP A 107 -22.37 -2.85 -14.02
N ARG A 108 -22.77 -1.78 -13.33
CA ARG A 108 -22.07 -1.29 -12.15
C ARG A 108 -22.06 -2.29 -11.00
N ILE A 109 -23.12 -3.02 -10.75
CA ILE A 109 -23.21 -3.96 -9.64
C ILE A 109 -22.29 -5.16 -9.88
N GLU A 110 -22.24 -5.67 -11.09
CA GLU A 110 -21.31 -6.73 -11.45
C GLU A 110 -19.85 -6.22 -11.42
N ALA A 111 -19.59 -4.96 -11.77
CA ALA A 111 -18.28 -4.35 -11.61
C ALA A 111 -17.87 -4.30 -10.11
N GLU A 112 -18.78 -3.93 -9.19
CA GLU A 112 -18.50 -3.98 -7.76
C GLU A 112 -18.23 -5.42 -7.29
N ARG A 113 -19.05 -6.38 -7.70
CA ARG A 113 -18.87 -7.78 -7.34
C ARG A 113 -17.50 -8.31 -7.75
N ARG A 114 -17.09 -8.07 -8.98
CA ARG A 114 -15.77 -8.49 -9.50
C ARG A 114 -14.62 -7.73 -8.86
N GLY A 115 -14.78 -6.43 -8.65
CA GLY A 115 -13.79 -5.59 -7.98
C GLY A 115 -13.51 -6.03 -6.55
N PHE A 116 -14.56 -6.34 -5.78
CA PHE A 116 -14.43 -6.89 -4.42
C PHE A 116 -13.76 -8.27 -4.43
N ALA A 117 -14.16 -9.18 -5.33
CA ALA A 117 -13.54 -10.48 -5.46
C ALA A 117 -12.04 -10.38 -5.78
N ALA A 118 -11.66 -9.50 -6.73
CA ALA A 118 -10.27 -9.25 -7.08
C ALA A 118 -9.47 -8.63 -5.93
N PHE A 119 -10.07 -7.69 -5.19
CA PHE A 119 -9.46 -7.10 -4.00
C PHE A 119 -9.19 -8.16 -2.92
N PHE A 120 -10.18 -9.01 -2.59
CA PHE A 120 -10.00 -10.06 -1.58
C PHE A 120 -8.96 -11.09 -1.99
N ARG A 121 -8.93 -11.48 -3.27
CA ARG A 121 -7.89 -12.36 -3.81
C ARG A 121 -6.51 -11.71 -3.68
N PHE A 122 -6.38 -10.45 -4.07
CA PHE A 122 -5.13 -9.71 -3.93
C PHE A 122 -4.64 -9.65 -2.48
N VAL A 123 -5.53 -9.33 -1.53
CA VAL A 123 -5.18 -9.31 -0.10
C VAL A 123 -4.80 -10.70 0.40
N TYR A 124 -5.51 -11.75 -0.03
CA TYR A 124 -5.23 -13.13 0.35
C TYR A 124 -3.84 -13.59 -0.12
N ASP A 125 -3.52 -13.31 -1.37
CA ASP A 125 -2.24 -13.70 -1.98
C ASP A 125 -1.06 -12.89 -1.41
N HIS A 126 -1.35 -11.68 -0.92
CA HIS A 126 -0.37 -10.71 -0.44
C HIS A 126 -0.65 -10.23 1.00
N ARG A 127 -0.94 -11.15 1.94
CA ARG A 127 -1.33 -10.80 3.33
C ARG A 127 -0.33 -9.89 4.05
N ARG A 128 0.97 -10.02 3.75
CA ARG A 128 2.03 -9.19 4.31
C ARG A 128 1.91 -7.71 3.93
N ILE A 129 1.36 -7.44 2.75
CA ILE A 129 1.08 -6.09 2.27
C ILE A 129 0.17 -5.33 3.23
N TYR A 130 -0.77 -6.03 3.86
CA TYR A 130 -1.72 -5.39 4.76
C TYR A 130 -1.03 -4.67 5.92
N ARG A 131 -0.03 -5.31 6.52
CA ARG A 131 0.79 -4.70 7.57
C ARG A 131 1.53 -3.45 7.08
N ILE A 132 2.03 -3.48 5.85
CA ILE A 132 2.71 -2.33 5.24
C ILE A 132 1.74 -1.15 5.09
N VAL A 133 0.52 -1.41 4.60
CA VAL A 133 -0.53 -0.38 4.46
C VAL A 133 -0.98 0.17 5.81
N GLU A 134 -1.10 -0.66 6.85
CA GLU A 134 -1.41 -0.21 8.22
C GLU A 134 -0.29 0.67 8.80
N ASP A 135 0.98 0.28 8.63
CA ASP A 135 2.12 1.09 9.07
C ASP A 135 2.22 2.42 8.30
N ALA A 136 1.72 2.48 7.07
CA ALA A 136 1.81 3.67 6.23
C ALA A 136 1.19 4.92 6.88
N GLY A 137 0.07 4.77 7.58
CA GLY A 137 -0.60 5.88 8.27
C GLY A 137 0.27 6.55 9.33
N ARG A 138 1.21 5.81 9.94
CA ARG A 138 2.12 6.29 10.98
C ARG A 138 3.48 6.72 10.42
N VAL A 139 4.00 5.98 9.46
CA VAL A 139 5.36 6.15 8.92
C VAL A 139 5.41 7.22 7.82
N ALA A 140 4.43 7.22 6.94
CA ALA A 140 4.35 8.05 5.75
C ALA A 140 2.89 8.46 5.46
N PRO A 141 2.28 9.31 6.31
CA PRO A 141 0.86 9.65 6.21
C PRO A 141 0.47 10.31 4.87
N GLU A 142 1.41 10.98 4.21
CA GLU A 142 1.22 11.52 2.87
C GLU A 142 1.08 10.41 1.83
N ALA A 143 1.93 9.37 1.88
CA ALA A 143 1.86 8.23 0.98
C ALA A 143 0.58 7.41 1.23
N ALA A 144 0.16 7.25 2.49
CA ALA A 144 -1.09 6.60 2.84
C ALA A 144 -2.30 7.35 2.26
N ARG A 145 -2.34 8.69 2.39
CA ARG A 145 -3.41 9.51 1.80
C ARG A 145 -3.43 9.40 0.28
N ASP A 146 -2.28 9.44 -0.38
CA ASP A 146 -2.17 9.32 -1.82
C ASP A 146 -2.59 7.94 -2.31
N TYR A 147 -2.27 6.88 -1.58
CA TYR A 147 -2.73 5.52 -1.86
C TYR A 147 -4.26 5.44 -1.91
N TYR A 148 -4.97 5.90 -0.87
CA TYR A 148 -6.43 5.90 -0.83
C TYR A 148 -7.06 6.84 -1.86
N ARG A 149 -6.49 8.05 -2.04
CA ARG A 149 -6.97 9.01 -3.03
C ARG A 149 -6.91 8.46 -4.46
N ARG A 150 -5.84 7.75 -4.83
CA ARG A 150 -5.72 7.14 -6.16
C ARG A 150 -6.74 6.03 -6.40
N ILE A 151 -7.16 5.32 -5.36
CA ILE A 151 -8.25 4.34 -5.44
C ILE A 151 -9.60 5.07 -5.58
N SER A 152 -9.85 6.10 -4.76
CA SER A 152 -11.08 6.91 -4.80
C SER A 152 -11.36 7.49 -6.19
N VAL A 153 -10.35 8.05 -6.85
CA VAL A 153 -10.49 8.56 -8.24
C VAL A 153 -11.01 7.50 -9.21
N GLY A 154 -10.61 6.24 -9.05
CA GLY A 154 -11.13 5.13 -9.84
C GLY A 154 -12.62 4.88 -9.58
N TYR A 155 -13.01 4.88 -8.30
CA TYR A 155 -14.41 4.74 -7.89
C TYR A 155 -15.27 5.89 -8.40
N GLU A 156 -14.86 7.14 -8.18
CA GLU A 156 -15.58 8.34 -8.62
C GLU A 156 -15.88 8.31 -10.12
N ARG A 157 -14.89 7.96 -10.93
CA ARG A 157 -15.07 7.84 -12.38
C ARG A 157 -16.10 6.78 -12.75
N GLY A 158 -16.01 5.60 -12.16
CA GLY A 158 -16.91 4.49 -12.44
C GLY A 158 -18.33 4.72 -11.94
N LEU A 159 -18.50 5.35 -10.76
CA LEU A 159 -19.80 5.70 -10.19
C LEU A 159 -20.46 6.79 -11.03
N ARG A 160 -19.74 7.83 -11.44
CA ARG A 160 -20.24 8.90 -12.30
C ARG A 160 -20.77 8.36 -13.64
N ALA A 161 -20.00 7.50 -14.31
CA ALA A 161 -20.45 6.86 -15.55
C ALA A 161 -21.73 6.03 -15.35
N ALA A 162 -21.86 5.34 -14.22
CA ALA A 162 -23.05 4.55 -13.90
C ALA A 162 -24.27 5.43 -13.56
N ILE A 163 -24.09 6.59 -12.94
CA ILE A 163 -25.15 7.61 -12.72
C ILE A 163 -25.60 8.17 -14.07
N GLU A 164 -24.68 8.62 -14.93
CA GLU A 164 -24.97 9.19 -16.25
C GLU A 164 -25.75 8.22 -17.15
N THR A 165 -25.53 6.91 -16.98
CA THR A 165 -26.23 5.87 -17.75
C THR A 165 -27.48 5.30 -17.04
N GLY A 166 -27.85 5.84 -15.87
CA GLY A 166 -29.03 5.41 -15.10
C GLY A 166 -28.91 4.02 -14.48
N GLN A 167 -27.72 3.45 -14.40
CA GLN A 167 -27.51 2.15 -13.78
C GLN A 167 -27.62 2.20 -12.25
N ILE A 168 -27.29 3.33 -11.66
CA ILE A 168 -27.42 3.59 -10.23
C ILE A 168 -28.05 4.96 -9.99
N ARG A 169 -28.60 5.15 -8.77
CA ARG A 169 -29.17 6.44 -8.36
C ARG A 169 -28.09 7.52 -8.26
N GLU A 170 -28.52 8.78 -8.34
CA GLU A 170 -27.67 9.92 -8.06
C GLU A 170 -27.16 9.85 -6.61
N THR A 171 -25.85 10.07 -6.42
CA THR A 171 -25.18 9.96 -5.12
C THR A 171 -23.91 10.82 -5.11
N ASN A 172 -23.30 10.97 -3.93
CA ASN A 172 -21.97 11.56 -3.81
C ASN A 172 -20.91 10.47 -4.09
N GLU A 173 -20.25 10.56 -5.25
CA GLU A 173 -19.32 9.53 -5.74
C GLU A 173 -18.11 9.36 -4.80
N GLU A 174 -17.57 10.46 -4.24
CA GLU A 174 -16.45 10.39 -3.30
C GLU A 174 -16.87 9.67 -2.01
N ALA A 175 -17.98 10.05 -1.41
CA ALA A 175 -18.46 9.45 -0.17
C ALA A 175 -18.75 7.96 -0.35
N ILE A 176 -19.40 7.56 -1.45
CA ILE A 176 -19.66 6.16 -1.76
C ILE A 176 -18.37 5.40 -2.04
N GLY A 177 -17.43 5.98 -2.79
CA GLY A 177 -16.13 5.37 -3.03
C GLY A 177 -15.40 5.03 -1.72
N TYR A 178 -15.33 5.97 -0.77
CA TYR A 178 -14.74 5.71 0.55
C TYR A 178 -15.54 4.71 1.38
N ALA A 179 -16.87 4.70 1.30
CA ALA A 179 -17.70 3.70 1.99
C ALA A 179 -17.43 2.29 1.46
N LEU A 180 -17.35 2.11 0.14
CA LEU A 180 -17.02 0.83 -0.50
C LEU A 180 -15.61 0.35 -0.13
N MET A 181 -14.62 1.26 -0.12
CA MET A 181 -13.26 0.94 0.37
C MET A 181 -13.29 0.52 1.84
N GLY A 182 -14.07 1.17 2.70
CA GLY A 182 -14.23 0.80 4.11
C GLY A 182 -14.85 -0.58 4.28
N ILE A 183 -15.90 -0.91 3.52
CA ILE A 183 -16.51 -2.25 3.50
C ILE A 183 -15.44 -3.30 3.13
N ALA A 184 -14.75 -3.10 2.01
CA ALA A 184 -13.72 -4.03 1.54
C ALA A 184 -12.61 -4.22 2.60
N HIS A 185 -12.13 -3.13 3.19
CA HIS A 185 -11.10 -3.12 4.21
C HIS A 185 -11.48 -3.95 5.44
N PHE A 186 -12.64 -3.68 6.06
CA PHE A 186 -13.06 -4.39 7.27
C PHE A 186 -13.40 -5.86 7.02
N LEU A 187 -13.92 -6.19 5.84
CA LEU A 187 -14.15 -7.58 5.46
C LEU A 187 -12.83 -8.34 5.29
N ALA A 188 -11.83 -7.71 4.66
CA ALA A 188 -10.50 -8.30 4.53
C ALA A 188 -9.86 -8.53 5.91
N LEU A 189 -9.93 -7.55 6.83
CA LEU A 189 -9.48 -7.73 8.21
C LEU A 189 -10.14 -8.93 8.86
N ARG A 190 -11.48 -8.99 8.84
CA ARG A 190 -12.23 -10.00 9.59
C ARG A 190 -12.04 -11.42 9.06
N TRP A 191 -11.98 -11.61 7.73
CA TRP A 191 -11.99 -12.95 7.14
C TRP A 191 -10.65 -13.40 6.54
N ILE A 192 -9.73 -12.48 6.26
CA ILE A 192 -8.45 -12.83 5.64
C ILE A 192 -7.28 -12.62 6.62
N ILE A 193 -7.24 -11.47 7.29
CA ILE A 193 -6.07 -11.09 8.10
C ILE A 193 -6.13 -11.69 9.50
N TRP A 194 -7.15 -11.37 10.31
CA TRP A 194 -7.25 -11.84 11.69
C TRP A 194 -7.28 -13.36 11.85
N PRO A 195 -7.95 -14.17 10.99
CA PRO A 195 -7.85 -15.62 11.08
C PRO A 195 -6.44 -16.18 10.83
N ALA A 196 -5.64 -15.46 10.02
CA ALA A 196 -4.25 -15.85 9.74
C ALA A 196 -3.30 -15.51 10.90
N GLU A 197 -3.61 -14.50 11.72
CA GLU A 197 -2.81 -14.08 12.88
C GLU A 197 -3.03 -14.97 14.11
N GLY A 198 -4.15 -15.73 14.18
CA GLY A 198 -4.53 -16.56 15.34
C GLY A 198 -4.99 -15.72 16.52
N GLU A 199 -5.70 -16.37 17.48
CA GLU A 199 -6.30 -15.70 18.66
C GLU A 199 -5.27 -15.08 19.62
N ASN A 200 -3.97 -15.39 19.47
CA ASN A 200 -2.88 -14.92 20.33
C ASN A 200 -1.80 -14.11 19.59
N GLY A 201 -2.08 -13.59 18.38
CA GLY A 201 -1.08 -12.81 17.61
C GLY A 201 0.14 -13.62 17.14
N GLN A 202 0.12 -14.94 17.27
CA GLN A 202 1.12 -15.84 16.71
C GLN A 202 0.71 -16.22 15.28
N ALA A 203 1.54 -15.90 14.31
CA ALA A 203 1.36 -16.31 12.93
C ALA A 203 1.08 -17.83 12.89
N ARG A 204 -0.13 -18.21 12.51
CA ARG A 204 -0.42 -19.62 12.19
C ARG A 204 0.47 -19.98 11.02
N GLN A 205 1.46 -20.84 11.26
CA GLN A 205 2.12 -21.53 10.17
C GLN A 205 1.04 -22.24 9.35
N PRO A 206 1.15 -22.26 8.01
CA PRO A 206 0.24 -23.03 7.20
C PRO A 206 0.32 -24.49 7.65
N GLN A 207 -0.65 -24.89 8.48
CA GLN A 207 -0.80 -26.29 8.82
C GLN A 207 -1.20 -26.99 7.54
N SER A 208 -0.33 -27.90 7.11
CA SER A 208 -0.60 -28.87 6.07
C SER A 208 -2.02 -29.38 6.18
N ALA A 209 -2.81 -29.17 5.12
CA ALA A 209 -3.93 -29.98 4.67
C ALA A 209 -4.84 -30.58 5.75
N GLN A 210 -5.70 -29.76 6.36
CA GLN A 210 -7.00 -30.24 6.92
C GLN A 210 -7.93 -29.05 7.29
N SER A 211 -7.91 -27.94 6.54
CA SER A 211 -9.00 -26.97 6.55
C SER A 211 -9.90 -27.30 5.37
N SER A 212 -11.14 -27.71 5.66
CA SER A 212 -12.16 -28.04 4.67
C SER A 212 -12.79 -26.81 4.01
N ILE A 213 -12.00 -25.74 3.83
CA ILE A 213 -12.37 -24.59 3.01
C ILE A 213 -11.65 -24.79 1.67
N PRO A 214 -12.38 -24.89 0.56
CA PRO A 214 -11.78 -25.00 -0.76
C PRO A 214 -10.82 -23.83 -1.01
N ASP A 215 -9.70 -24.06 -1.69
CA ASP A 215 -8.69 -23.06 -2.05
C ASP A 215 -9.25 -21.85 -2.84
N ASP A 216 -10.52 -21.94 -3.28
CA ASP A 216 -11.21 -20.93 -4.09
C ASP A 216 -12.02 -19.91 -3.25
N VAL A 217 -12.22 -20.12 -1.95
CA VAL A 217 -13.06 -19.23 -1.12
C VAL A 217 -12.21 -18.36 -0.22
N VAL A 218 -11.96 -17.13 -0.65
CA VAL A 218 -11.19 -16.13 0.12
C VAL A 218 -11.99 -15.58 1.30
N ILE A 219 -13.33 -15.42 1.13
CA ILE A 219 -14.32 -15.14 2.18
C ILE A 219 -15.54 -16.04 1.93
N PRO A 220 -16.34 -16.38 2.98
CA PRO A 220 -17.51 -17.25 2.79
C PRO A 220 -18.51 -16.65 1.79
N ASP A 221 -19.01 -17.45 0.85
CA ASP A 221 -19.96 -17.02 -0.18
C ASP A 221 -21.15 -16.26 0.39
N ALA A 222 -21.75 -16.77 1.47
CA ALA A 222 -22.89 -16.12 2.13
C ALA A 222 -22.58 -14.71 2.63
N VAL A 223 -21.32 -14.43 3.05
CA VAL A 223 -20.87 -13.11 3.45
C VAL A 223 -20.69 -12.22 2.22
N PHE A 224 -20.05 -12.76 1.19
CA PHE A 224 -19.83 -12.05 -0.06
C PHE A 224 -21.16 -11.64 -0.71
N ASP A 225 -22.10 -12.59 -0.85
CA ASP A 225 -23.43 -12.34 -1.42
C ASP A 225 -24.25 -11.33 -0.60
N ALA A 226 -24.18 -11.40 0.72
CA ALA A 226 -24.85 -10.45 1.60
C ALA A 226 -24.33 -9.02 1.36
N VAL A 227 -23.02 -8.85 1.21
CA VAL A 227 -22.38 -7.56 0.96
C VAL A 227 -22.72 -7.04 -0.43
N VAL A 228 -22.63 -7.87 -1.47
CA VAL A 228 -23.01 -7.48 -2.83
C VAL A 228 -24.48 -7.09 -2.89
N THR A 229 -25.36 -7.83 -2.21
CA THR A 229 -26.79 -7.49 -2.10
C THR A 229 -27.02 -6.15 -1.40
N PHE A 230 -26.27 -5.87 -0.32
CA PHE A 230 -26.34 -4.59 0.39
C PHE A 230 -25.93 -3.44 -0.52
N ILE A 231 -24.81 -3.58 -1.23
CA ILE A 231 -24.30 -2.57 -2.18
C ILE A 231 -25.32 -2.35 -3.31
N ALA A 232 -25.83 -3.43 -3.91
CA ALA A 232 -26.80 -3.34 -5.00
C ALA A 232 -28.07 -2.59 -4.59
N ARG A 233 -28.63 -2.90 -3.41
CA ARG A 233 -29.81 -2.20 -2.88
C ARG A 233 -29.52 -0.75 -2.52
N GLY A 234 -28.34 -0.45 -2.01
CA GLY A 234 -27.91 0.91 -1.69
C GLY A 234 -27.70 1.81 -2.92
N LEU A 235 -27.35 1.21 -4.06
CA LEU A 235 -27.08 1.92 -5.31
C LEU A 235 -28.22 1.83 -6.32
N ALA A 236 -29.26 1.01 -6.08
CA ALA A 236 -30.38 0.83 -7.01
C ALA A 236 -30.98 2.18 -7.45
N PRO A 237 -31.35 2.33 -8.74
CA PRO A 237 -32.17 3.46 -9.19
C PRO A 237 -33.48 3.57 -8.38
N GLU A 238 -34.01 4.78 -8.24
CA GLU A 238 -35.31 5.03 -7.60
C GLU A 238 -36.48 4.50 -8.44
#